data_95e93b3f9a659d3b1de764e297f36c56
#
_entry.id   95e93b3f9a659d3b1de764e297f36c56
#
_cell.length_a   1.000
_cell.length_b   1.000
_cell.length_c   1.000
_cell.angle_alpha   90.00
_cell.angle_beta   90.00
_cell.angle_gamma   90.00
#
_symmetry.space_group_name_H-M   'P 1'
#
loop_
_entity.id
_entity.type
_entity.pdbx_description
1 polymer ?
#
loop_
_entity_poly.entity_id
_entity_poly.type
_entity_poly.pdbx_seq_one_letter_code
_entity_poly.pdbx_strand_id
1 'polypeptide(L)'
;YQKYMYENYYQFDTIQPLNWETELVWKKNEYPDIDYVEVMDSLYIKKEDAIDGVRTFNTKFLNYKYSWFDKDNPATKGTDRKDFVQTEVLNIYPDTTVWVKDFNYSYNDPIHQDYFYHQSYGDYPVVGVTWNQANAFCNWRTKKKNSFLRTQKNVTLVPDFRLPTEAEWEYAARGGFEFATYPWGTGSTTSDRGCFLANFKPVRGNYAVDGALYTMEAKSFNANDYGLYNMAGNVAEWTNTAYNLSSYY
;
A
#
# COMPACT_ATOMS: atom_id res chain seq x y z
N TYR A 1 7.63 -19.78 -14.52
CA TYR A 1 6.65 -18.70 -14.68
C TYR A 1 5.73 -18.94 -15.89
N GLN A 2 6.26 -19.23 -17.06
CA GLN A 2 5.50 -19.57 -18.26
C GLN A 2 4.53 -20.72 -18.02
N LYS A 3 5.00 -21.82 -17.43
CA LYS A 3 4.16 -22.97 -17.08
C LYS A 3 3.02 -22.58 -16.13
N TYR A 4 3.31 -21.72 -15.14
CA TYR A 4 2.33 -21.25 -14.18
C TYR A 4 1.27 -20.33 -14.83
N MET A 5 1.67 -19.41 -15.70
CA MET A 5 0.74 -18.56 -16.45
C MET A 5 -0.11 -19.37 -17.43
N TYR A 6 0.49 -20.33 -18.13
CA TYR A 6 -0.21 -21.16 -19.13
C TYR A 6 -1.21 -22.13 -18.51
N GLU A 7 -0.84 -22.81 -17.43
CA GLU A 7 -1.72 -23.78 -16.76
C GLU A 7 -2.89 -23.10 -16.04
N ASN A 8 -2.77 -21.85 -15.63
CA ASN A 8 -3.78 -21.14 -14.85
C ASN A 8 -4.62 -20.13 -15.66
N TYR A 9 -4.17 -19.74 -16.85
CA TYR A 9 -4.89 -18.75 -17.67
C TYR A 9 -6.15 -19.32 -18.34
N TYR A 10 -6.22 -20.63 -18.56
CA TYR A 10 -7.30 -21.30 -19.28
C TYR A 10 -8.32 -22.04 -18.40
N GLN A 11 -8.16 -22.02 -17.09
CA GLN A 11 -9.11 -22.66 -16.18
C GLN A 11 -9.99 -21.65 -15.46
N PHE A 12 -11.13 -21.33 -16.08
CA PHE A 12 -12.39 -20.87 -15.48
C PHE A 12 -12.35 -19.84 -14.36
N ASP A 13 -13.09 -18.73 -14.52
CA ASP A 13 -13.73 -17.77 -13.58
C ASP A 13 -13.13 -17.57 -12.16
N THR A 14 -12.05 -18.18 -11.81
CA THR A 14 -11.34 -18.01 -10.55
C THR A 14 -10.20 -17.01 -10.71
N ILE A 15 -10.15 -16.02 -9.82
CA ILE A 15 -9.01 -15.10 -9.74
C ILE A 15 -7.74 -15.89 -9.48
N GLN A 16 -6.82 -15.90 -10.43
CA GLN A 16 -5.56 -16.62 -10.32
C GLN A 16 -4.48 -15.72 -9.73
N PRO A 17 -3.76 -16.15 -8.69
CA PRO A 17 -2.66 -15.40 -8.13
C PRO A 17 -1.42 -15.48 -9.02
N LEU A 18 -0.67 -14.37 -9.13
CA LEU A 18 0.66 -14.39 -9.73
C LEU A 18 1.66 -15.12 -8.81
N ASN A 19 2.69 -15.69 -9.43
CA ASN A 19 3.85 -16.20 -8.68
C ASN A 19 4.81 -15.05 -8.34
N TRP A 20 4.66 -14.47 -7.17
CA TRP A 20 5.45 -13.36 -6.67
C TRP A 20 6.85 -13.73 -6.18
N GLU A 21 7.19 -15.02 -6.17
CA GLU A 21 8.52 -15.51 -5.83
C GLU A 21 9.45 -15.50 -7.04
N THR A 22 8.89 -15.50 -8.25
CA THR A 22 9.66 -15.49 -9.51
C THR A 22 9.96 -14.04 -9.91
N GLU A 23 11.22 -13.73 -10.15
CA GLU A 23 11.61 -12.43 -10.69
C GLU A 23 11.28 -12.35 -12.18
N LEU A 24 10.61 -11.27 -12.56
CA LEU A 24 10.33 -10.98 -13.96
C LEU A 24 11.46 -10.19 -14.58
N VAL A 25 11.85 -10.58 -15.79
CA VAL A 25 12.75 -9.79 -16.62
C VAL A 25 11.93 -8.76 -17.39
N TRP A 26 12.10 -7.49 -17.05
CA TRP A 26 11.32 -6.38 -17.63
C TRP A 26 11.93 -5.80 -18.89
N LYS A 27 13.24 -5.91 -19.04
CA LYS A 27 13.94 -5.36 -20.18
C LYS A 27 13.91 -6.34 -21.36
N LYS A 28 13.37 -5.92 -22.46
CA LYS A 28 13.17 -6.75 -23.66
C LYS A 28 14.46 -7.38 -24.20
N ASN A 29 15.60 -6.70 -24.07
CA ASN A 29 16.90 -7.19 -24.49
C ASN A 29 17.51 -8.26 -23.54
N GLU A 30 16.90 -8.46 -22.38
CA GLU A 30 17.33 -9.43 -21.37
C GLU A 30 16.36 -10.64 -21.31
N TYR A 31 15.38 -10.72 -22.20
CA TYR A 31 14.43 -11.83 -22.23
C TYR A 31 15.13 -13.16 -22.53
N PRO A 32 14.81 -14.23 -21.77
CA PRO A 32 15.51 -15.50 -21.88
C PRO A 32 15.28 -16.22 -23.21
N ASP A 33 14.10 -16.05 -23.79
CA ASP A 33 13.69 -16.67 -25.06
C ASP A 33 12.56 -15.87 -25.75
N ILE A 34 12.17 -16.31 -26.95
CA ILE A 34 11.14 -15.63 -27.74
C ILE A 34 9.74 -15.81 -27.15
N ASP A 35 9.47 -16.95 -26.50
CA ASP A 35 8.16 -17.23 -25.92
C ASP A 35 7.90 -16.32 -24.71
N TYR A 36 8.97 -15.82 -24.08
CA TYR A 36 8.88 -14.85 -22.99
C TYR A 36 8.25 -13.53 -23.45
N VAL A 37 8.40 -13.18 -24.73
CA VAL A 37 7.76 -11.98 -25.32
C VAL A 37 6.24 -12.12 -25.25
N GLU A 38 5.69 -13.28 -25.64
CA GLU A 38 4.25 -13.51 -25.63
C GLU A 38 3.69 -13.46 -24.21
N VAL A 39 4.40 -14.05 -23.24
CA VAL A 39 4.03 -14.03 -21.82
C VAL A 39 4.00 -12.60 -21.30
N MET A 40 5.04 -11.82 -21.59
CA MET A 40 5.11 -10.43 -21.17
C MET A 40 4.05 -9.57 -21.86
N ASP A 41 3.79 -9.80 -23.13
CA ASP A 41 2.76 -9.06 -23.86
C ASP A 41 1.35 -9.37 -23.34
N SER A 42 1.10 -10.59 -22.85
CA SER A 42 -0.18 -10.96 -22.25
C SER A 42 -0.47 -10.22 -20.93
N LEU A 43 0.56 -9.69 -20.25
CA LEU A 43 0.42 -8.90 -19.02
C LEU A 43 0.02 -7.44 -19.29
N TYR A 44 0.05 -7.02 -20.55
CA TYR A 44 -0.29 -5.65 -20.92
C TYR A 44 -1.68 -5.60 -21.58
N ILE A 45 -2.30 -4.43 -21.47
CA ILE A 45 -3.54 -4.13 -22.21
C ILE A 45 -3.20 -4.16 -23.69
N LYS A 46 -4.06 -4.78 -24.51
CA LYS A 46 -3.88 -4.81 -25.95
C LYS A 46 -3.85 -3.40 -26.49
N LYS A 47 -3.02 -3.18 -27.53
CA LYS A 47 -2.82 -1.85 -28.13
C LYS A 47 -4.13 -1.21 -28.63
N GLU A 48 -5.07 -2.03 -29.05
CA GLU A 48 -6.42 -1.63 -29.53
C GLU A 48 -7.29 -1.09 -28.40
N ASP A 49 -7.08 -1.60 -27.17
CA ASP A 49 -7.85 -1.24 -25.97
C ASP A 49 -7.11 -0.21 -25.09
N ALA A 50 -5.87 0.15 -25.48
CA ALA A 50 -5.04 1.07 -24.71
C ALA A 50 -5.44 2.52 -24.97
N ILE A 51 -5.58 3.33 -23.94
CA ILE A 51 -5.80 4.77 -24.04
C ILE A 51 -4.55 5.39 -24.65
N ASP A 52 -4.71 6.19 -25.69
CA ASP A 52 -3.63 6.87 -26.44
C ASP A 52 -2.57 5.93 -27.05
N GLY A 53 -2.89 4.64 -27.16
CA GLY A 53 -1.99 3.63 -27.72
C GLY A 53 -0.74 3.37 -26.86
N VAL A 54 -0.70 3.86 -25.63
CA VAL A 54 0.40 3.65 -24.69
C VAL A 54 0.32 2.25 -24.11
N ARG A 55 1.43 1.53 -24.14
CA ARG A 55 1.54 0.19 -23.55
C ARG A 55 1.41 0.26 -22.03
N THR A 56 0.27 -0.16 -21.51
CA THR A 56 -0.06 -0.10 -20.08
C THR A 56 -0.23 -1.52 -19.53
N PHE A 57 0.31 -1.76 -18.35
CA PHE A 57 0.17 -3.04 -17.65
C PHE A 57 -1.29 -3.29 -17.27
N ASN A 58 -1.76 -4.52 -17.49
CA ASN A 58 -3.11 -4.90 -17.11
C ASN A 58 -3.15 -5.26 -15.61
N THR A 59 -3.56 -4.30 -14.82
CA THR A 59 -3.58 -4.40 -13.35
C THR A 59 -4.52 -5.50 -12.81
N LYS A 60 -5.43 -6.03 -13.65
CA LYS A 60 -6.30 -7.17 -13.30
C LYS A 60 -5.52 -8.44 -13.00
N PHE A 61 -4.28 -8.57 -13.51
CA PHE A 61 -3.42 -9.72 -13.24
C PHE A 61 -2.63 -9.60 -11.94
N LEU A 62 -2.60 -8.44 -11.30
CA LEU A 62 -1.86 -8.20 -10.06
C LEU A 62 -2.57 -8.82 -8.86
N ASN A 63 -2.78 -10.14 -8.91
CA ASN A 63 -3.42 -10.89 -7.84
C ASN A 63 -2.36 -11.54 -6.94
N TYR A 64 -2.54 -11.39 -5.64
CA TYR A 64 -1.66 -11.95 -4.62
C TYR A 64 -2.42 -12.91 -3.72
N LYS A 65 -1.86 -14.10 -3.51
CA LYS A 65 -2.38 -15.11 -2.58
C LYS A 65 -1.59 -15.07 -1.28
N TYR A 66 -2.27 -14.88 -0.18
CA TYR A 66 -1.67 -14.98 1.15
C TYR A 66 -2.55 -15.76 2.10
N SER A 67 -1.93 -16.24 3.18
CA SER A 67 -2.63 -16.99 4.21
C SER A 67 -2.22 -16.44 5.57
N TRP A 68 -3.16 -16.43 6.50
CA TRP A 68 -2.93 -16.03 7.89
C TRP A 68 -3.58 -17.02 8.85
N PHE A 69 -3.12 -16.98 10.10
CA PHE A 69 -3.72 -17.75 11.16
C PHE A 69 -4.84 -16.94 11.82
N ASP A 70 -6.06 -17.45 11.76
CA ASP A 70 -7.23 -16.83 12.36
C ASP A 70 -7.24 -17.14 13.86
N LYS A 71 -6.93 -16.13 14.66
CA LYS A 71 -6.87 -16.23 16.12
C LYS A 71 -8.25 -16.14 16.79
N ASP A 72 -9.20 -15.53 16.08
CA ASP A 72 -10.54 -15.23 16.60
C ASP A 72 -11.53 -16.37 16.34
N ASN A 73 -11.12 -17.35 15.56
CA ASN A 73 -11.90 -18.55 15.33
C ASN A 73 -11.91 -19.43 16.59
N PRO A 74 -13.06 -19.66 17.24
CA PRO A 74 -13.12 -20.45 18.47
C PRO A 74 -12.73 -21.90 18.19
N ALA A 75 -11.72 -22.39 18.91
CA ALA A 75 -11.34 -23.80 18.86
C ALA A 75 -12.45 -24.66 19.44
N THR A 76 -13.00 -25.56 18.62
CA THR A 76 -13.94 -26.60 19.06
C THR A 76 -13.27 -27.96 19.16
N LYS A 77 -13.84 -28.88 19.92
CA LYS A 77 -13.29 -30.23 20.05
C LYS A 77 -13.27 -30.92 18.68
N GLY A 78 -12.08 -31.30 18.21
CA GLY A 78 -11.88 -31.92 16.89
C GLY A 78 -11.42 -30.99 15.79
N THR A 79 -11.17 -29.69 16.08
CA THR A 79 -10.62 -28.72 15.12
C THR A 79 -9.12 -28.95 14.94
N ASP A 80 -8.68 -29.14 13.71
CA ASP A 80 -7.26 -29.23 13.36
C ASP A 80 -6.64 -27.82 13.21
N ARG A 81 -5.30 -27.73 13.36
CA ARG A 81 -4.57 -26.46 13.16
C ARG A 81 -4.78 -25.85 11.79
N LYS A 82 -4.97 -26.67 10.76
CA LYS A 82 -5.25 -26.24 9.38
C LYS A 82 -6.60 -25.48 9.25
N ASP A 83 -7.56 -25.75 10.14
CA ASP A 83 -8.89 -25.14 10.10
C ASP A 83 -8.85 -23.66 10.52
N PHE A 84 -7.75 -23.24 11.16
CA PHE A 84 -7.47 -21.85 11.54
C PHE A 84 -6.66 -21.09 10.48
N VAL A 85 -6.25 -21.75 9.40
CA VAL A 85 -5.50 -21.08 8.32
C VAL A 85 -6.50 -20.59 7.29
N GLN A 86 -6.70 -19.30 7.26
CA GLN A 86 -7.47 -18.63 6.23
C GLN A 86 -6.57 -18.30 5.03
N THR A 87 -7.14 -18.33 3.85
CA THR A 87 -6.43 -18.01 2.61
C THR A 87 -7.29 -17.10 1.75
N GLU A 88 -6.70 -16.04 1.25
CA GLU A 88 -7.35 -15.07 0.38
C GLU A 88 -6.50 -14.83 -0.87
N VAL A 89 -7.17 -14.61 -1.99
CA VAL A 89 -6.57 -14.12 -3.24
C VAL A 89 -7.22 -12.79 -3.57
N LEU A 90 -6.45 -11.73 -3.62
CA LEU A 90 -6.97 -10.40 -3.92
C LEU A 90 -6.12 -9.69 -4.96
N ASN A 91 -6.76 -8.79 -5.70
CA ASN A 91 -6.05 -7.86 -6.55
C ASN A 91 -5.40 -6.79 -5.68
N ILE A 92 -4.09 -6.60 -5.82
CA ILE A 92 -3.32 -5.68 -4.95
C ILE A 92 -3.16 -4.28 -5.55
N TYR A 93 -3.67 -4.04 -6.76
CA TYR A 93 -3.58 -2.70 -7.34
C TYR A 93 -4.58 -1.76 -6.66
N PRO A 94 -4.18 -0.53 -6.33
CA PRO A 94 -5.07 0.43 -5.67
C PRO A 94 -6.24 0.84 -6.57
N ASP A 95 -7.32 1.29 -5.97
CA ASP A 95 -8.42 1.91 -6.71
C ASP A 95 -7.97 3.29 -7.24
N THR A 96 -7.68 3.36 -8.53
CA THR A 96 -7.22 4.59 -9.19
C THR A 96 -8.33 5.63 -9.37
N THR A 97 -9.57 5.27 -9.08
CA THR A 97 -10.73 6.18 -9.25
C THR A 97 -11.02 7.02 -8.00
N VAL A 98 -10.26 6.85 -6.92
CA VAL A 98 -10.47 7.57 -5.65
C VAL A 98 -10.45 9.08 -5.82
N TRP A 99 -9.54 9.61 -6.63
CA TRP A 99 -9.46 11.05 -6.89
C TRP A 99 -10.71 11.60 -7.56
N VAL A 100 -11.24 10.90 -8.56
CA VAL A 100 -12.45 11.30 -9.28
C VAL A 100 -13.69 11.16 -8.39
N LYS A 101 -13.74 10.14 -7.53
CA LYS A 101 -14.85 9.93 -6.59
C LYS A 101 -14.90 10.99 -5.51
N ASP A 102 -13.75 11.35 -4.94
CA ASP A 102 -13.69 12.28 -3.82
C ASP A 102 -13.64 13.75 -4.27
N PHE A 103 -13.13 14.03 -5.48
CA PHE A 103 -12.95 15.37 -6.04
C PHE A 103 -13.57 15.47 -7.43
N ASN A 104 -14.84 15.16 -7.56
CA ASN A 104 -15.60 15.06 -8.82
C ASN A 104 -15.74 16.36 -9.63
N TYR A 105 -15.28 17.49 -9.09
CA TYR A 105 -15.28 18.80 -9.75
C TYR A 105 -13.97 19.13 -10.48
N SER A 106 -12.97 18.27 -10.42
CA SER A 106 -11.59 18.50 -10.92
C SER A 106 -11.11 17.43 -11.89
N TYR A 107 -11.92 17.02 -12.85
CA TYR A 107 -11.61 15.92 -13.78
C TYR A 107 -10.32 16.10 -14.59
N ASN A 108 -9.91 17.33 -14.85
CA ASN A 108 -8.72 17.66 -15.66
C ASN A 108 -7.50 17.96 -14.80
N ASP A 109 -7.56 17.73 -13.50
CA ASP A 109 -6.39 17.93 -12.64
C ASP A 109 -5.36 16.82 -12.92
N PRO A 110 -4.07 17.15 -13.20
CA PRO A 110 -3.03 16.16 -13.47
C PRO A 110 -2.91 15.08 -12.40
N ILE A 111 -3.14 15.42 -11.13
CA ILE A 111 -3.09 14.45 -10.03
C ILE A 111 -4.12 13.32 -10.20
N HIS A 112 -5.28 13.59 -10.80
CA HIS A 112 -6.31 12.59 -11.03
C HIS A 112 -5.94 11.59 -12.12
N GLN A 113 -5.16 12.03 -13.09
CA GLN A 113 -4.75 11.20 -14.24
C GLN A 113 -3.42 10.50 -13.98
N ASP A 114 -2.45 11.20 -13.39
CA ASP A 114 -1.06 10.81 -13.38
C ASP A 114 -0.59 10.21 -12.05
N TYR A 115 -1.34 10.35 -10.97
CA TYR A 115 -0.90 9.99 -9.61
C TYR A 115 -0.35 8.57 -9.48
N PHE A 116 -0.96 7.60 -10.16
CA PHE A 116 -0.58 6.20 -10.07
C PHE A 116 0.46 5.76 -11.12
N TYR A 117 0.79 6.63 -12.07
CA TYR A 117 1.62 6.26 -13.23
C TYR A 117 2.85 7.13 -13.39
N HIS A 118 2.75 8.41 -13.04
CA HIS A 118 3.82 9.35 -13.34
C HIS A 118 4.89 9.36 -12.26
N GLN A 119 6.15 9.39 -12.68
CA GLN A 119 7.32 9.35 -11.81
C GLN A 119 7.35 10.47 -10.76
N SER A 120 6.75 11.62 -11.05
CA SER A 120 6.67 12.75 -10.12
C SER A 120 5.94 12.43 -8.81
N TYR A 121 5.09 11.40 -8.80
CA TYR A 121 4.38 10.95 -7.60
C TYR A 121 5.02 9.71 -6.94
N GLY A 122 6.24 9.35 -7.37
CA GLY A 122 6.92 8.16 -6.85
C GLY A 122 7.21 8.19 -5.36
N ASP A 123 7.40 9.38 -4.78
CA ASP A 123 7.64 9.60 -3.35
C ASP A 123 6.37 10.01 -2.57
N TYR A 124 5.22 10.02 -3.23
CA TYR A 124 3.92 10.30 -2.60
C TYR A 124 3.32 9.05 -1.96
N PRO A 125 2.43 9.19 -0.96
CA PRO A 125 1.79 8.05 -0.34
C PRO A 125 0.88 7.31 -1.32
N VAL A 126 0.84 5.99 -1.26
CA VAL A 126 -0.16 5.23 -2.00
C VAL A 126 -1.55 5.48 -1.39
N VAL A 127 -2.53 5.79 -2.23
CA VAL A 127 -3.93 5.98 -1.85
C VAL A 127 -4.82 4.95 -2.55
N GLY A 128 -6.09 4.83 -2.14
CA GLY A 128 -7.02 3.89 -2.75
C GLY A 128 -6.75 2.42 -2.42
N VAL A 129 -6.05 2.14 -1.33
CA VAL A 129 -5.79 0.78 -0.85
C VAL A 129 -6.78 0.37 0.23
N THR A 130 -7.25 -0.86 0.17
CA THR A 130 -8.09 -1.47 1.20
C THR A 130 -7.25 -2.01 2.36
N TRP A 131 -7.89 -2.26 3.50
CA TRP A 131 -7.24 -2.89 4.66
C TRP A 131 -6.66 -4.28 4.30
N ASN A 132 -7.40 -5.08 3.51
CA ASN A 132 -6.92 -6.39 3.06
C ASN A 132 -5.68 -6.27 2.16
N GLN A 133 -5.63 -5.28 1.26
CA GLN A 133 -4.45 -5.01 0.43
C GLN A 133 -3.25 -4.61 1.28
N ALA A 134 -3.46 -3.78 2.31
CA ALA A 134 -2.39 -3.39 3.24
C ALA A 134 -1.84 -4.59 4.03
N ASN A 135 -2.71 -5.50 4.50
CA ASN A 135 -2.29 -6.74 5.15
C ASN A 135 -1.56 -7.70 4.19
N ALA A 136 -2.04 -7.82 2.96
CA ALA A 136 -1.36 -8.60 1.92
C ALA A 136 0.07 -8.06 1.66
N PHE A 137 0.23 -6.73 1.64
CA PHE A 137 1.56 -6.11 1.53
C PHE A 137 2.45 -6.46 2.71
N CYS A 138 1.94 -6.44 3.94
CA CYS A 138 2.70 -6.85 5.14
C CYS A 138 3.18 -8.30 5.01
N ASN A 139 2.31 -9.21 4.56
CA ASN A 139 2.68 -10.61 4.32
C ASN A 139 3.76 -10.75 3.24
N TRP A 140 3.59 -10.09 2.10
CA TRP A 140 4.59 -10.07 1.03
C TRP A 140 5.94 -9.52 1.51
N ARG A 141 5.91 -8.40 2.24
CA ARG A 141 7.13 -7.78 2.81
C ARG A 141 7.86 -8.73 3.75
N THR A 142 7.13 -9.46 4.61
CA THR A 142 7.68 -10.49 5.50
C THR A 142 8.41 -11.56 4.70
N LYS A 143 7.73 -12.12 3.69
CA LYS A 143 8.31 -13.18 2.85
C LYS A 143 9.56 -12.69 2.12
N LYS A 144 9.50 -11.52 1.46
CA LYS A 144 10.65 -10.92 0.76
C LYS A 144 11.83 -10.66 1.70
N LYS A 145 11.57 -10.05 2.88
CA LYS A 145 12.63 -9.77 3.86
C LYS A 145 13.27 -11.06 4.35
N ASN A 146 12.47 -12.03 4.76
CA ASN A 146 12.99 -13.30 5.28
C ASN A 146 13.66 -14.15 4.18
N SER A 147 13.18 -14.10 2.94
CA SER A 147 13.87 -14.73 1.80
C SER A 147 15.27 -14.15 1.61
N PHE A 148 15.38 -12.82 1.60
CA PHE A 148 16.69 -12.15 1.53
C PHE A 148 17.60 -12.51 2.73
N LEU A 149 17.06 -12.50 3.95
CA LEU A 149 17.83 -12.82 5.15
C LEU A 149 18.37 -14.27 5.14
N ARG A 150 17.61 -15.23 4.58
CA ARG A 150 18.08 -16.62 4.43
C ARG A 150 19.29 -16.77 3.51
N THR A 151 19.54 -15.81 2.62
CA THR A 151 20.76 -15.80 1.79
C THR A 151 21.99 -15.30 2.56
N GLN A 152 21.80 -14.69 3.71
CA GLN A 152 22.87 -14.15 4.55
C GLN A 152 23.28 -15.17 5.62
N LYS A 153 24.56 -15.17 6.01
CA LYS A 153 25.07 -16.04 7.09
C LYS A 153 24.81 -15.40 8.45
N ASN A 154 24.43 -16.22 9.43
CA ASN A 154 24.29 -15.81 10.85
C ASN A 154 23.27 -14.67 11.08
N VAL A 155 22.17 -14.64 10.34
CA VAL A 155 21.13 -13.62 10.48
C VAL A 155 19.84 -14.25 11.02
N THR A 156 19.24 -13.61 12.00
CA THR A 156 17.94 -13.99 12.53
C THR A 156 16.82 -13.47 11.60
N LEU A 157 15.83 -14.32 11.35
CA LEU A 157 14.64 -13.91 10.59
C LEU A 157 13.83 -12.88 11.38
N VAL A 158 13.23 -11.95 10.66
CA VAL A 158 12.33 -10.98 11.28
C VAL A 158 10.94 -11.59 11.55
N PRO A 159 10.26 -11.17 12.62
CA PRO A 159 8.85 -11.51 12.81
C PRO A 159 7.98 -10.94 11.69
N ASP A 160 6.74 -11.43 11.60
CA ASP A 160 5.82 -10.99 10.56
C ASP A 160 5.52 -9.50 10.67
N PHE A 161 5.69 -8.79 9.56
CA PHE A 161 5.19 -7.43 9.43
C PHE A 161 3.67 -7.45 9.49
N ARG A 162 3.10 -6.48 10.17
CA ARG A 162 1.65 -6.27 10.29
C ARG A 162 1.34 -4.78 10.34
N LEU A 163 0.10 -4.43 10.17
CA LEU A 163 -0.35 -3.09 10.49
C LEU A 163 -0.20 -2.83 12.01
N PRO A 164 0.11 -1.61 12.41
CA PRO A 164 0.15 -1.24 13.83
C PRO A 164 -1.25 -1.31 14.43
N THR A 165 -1.35 -1.58 15.71
CA THR A 165 -2.56 -1.26 16.45
C THR A 165 -2.72 0.25 16.57
N GLU A 166 -3.91 0.73 16.87
CA GLU A 166 -4.17 2.15 17.09
C GLU A 166 -3.24 2.73 18.19
N ALA A 167 -3.08 2.01 19.29
CA ALA A 167 -2.19 2.42 20.38
C ALA A 167 -0.71 2.48 19.95
N GLU A 168 -0.23 1.53 19.15
CA GLU A 168 1.12 1.56 18.60
C GLU A 168 1.31 2.72 17.64
N TRP A 169 0.31 2.98 16.80
CA TRP A 169 0.34 4.10 15.87
C TRP A 169 0.37 5.44 16.62
N GLU A 170 -0.50 5.60 17.62
CA GLU A 170 -0.54 6.81 18.44
C GLU A 170 0.76 7.03 19.21
N TYR A 171 1.32 5.98 19.81
CA TYR A 171 2.62 6.05 20.48
C TYR A 171 3.73 6.50 19.50
N ALA A 172 3.75 5.93 18.32
CA ALA A 172 4.70 6.29 17.27
C ALA A 172 4.50 7.74 16.79
N ALA A 173 3.25 8.16 16.63
CA ALA A 173 2.91 9.52 16.21
C ALA A 173 3.34 10.57 17.23
N ARG A 174 3.16 10.30 18.52
CA ARG A 174 3.56 11.24 19.58
C ARG A 174 5.07 11.48 19.68
N GLY A 175 5.89 10.59 19.13
CA GLY A 175 7.34 10.78 19.06
C GLY A 175 8.03 10.91 20.42
N GLY A 176 7.44 10.38 21.50
CA GLY A 176 7.96 10.46 22.87
C GLY A 176 7.35 11.57 23.74
N PHE A 177 6.51 12.44 23.18
CA PHE A 177 5.84 13.49 23.95
C PHE A 177 4.57 12.96 24.60
N GLU A 178 4.55 12.88 25.93
CA GLU A 178 3.37 12.49 26.69
C GLU A 178 2.24 13.52 26.51
N PHE A 179 1.04 13.03 26.23
CA PHE A 179 -0.18 13.83 26.03
C PHE A 179 -0.10 14.94 24.96
N ALA A 180 0.91 14.92 24.10
CA ALA A 180 1.02 15.88 23.01
C ALA A 180 -0.14 15.74 22.01
N THR A 181 -0.70 16.87 21.60
CA THR A 181 -1.74 16.92 20.55
C THR A 181 -1.17 16.59 19.18
N TYR A 182 0.05 17.02 18.91
CA TYR A 182 0.72 16.85 17.62
C TYR A 182 2.12 16.24 17.77
N PRO A 183 2.64 15.61 16.69
CA PRO A 183 3.95 14.94 16.69
C PRO A 183 5.15 15.81 17.08
N TRP A 184 5.02 17.12 16.97
CA TRP A 184 6.05 18.12 17.31
C TRP A 184 5.92 18.70 18.73
N GLY A 185 5.04 18.17 19.57
CA GLY A 185 4.94 18.46 20.99
C GLY A 185 4.19 19.74 21.38
N THR A 186 3.87 20.64 20.43
CA THR A 186 3.10 21.85 20.72
C THR A 186 1.62 21.70 20.36
N GLY A 187 0.76 22.56 20.88
CA GLY A 187 -0.67 22.60 20.54
C GLY A 187 -0.99 23.42 19.27
N SER A 188 0.02 24.01 18.61
CA SER A 188 -0.15 24.81 17.40
C SER A 188 0.11 23.97 16.15
N THR A 189 -0.61 24.26 15.08
CA THR A 189 -0.40 23.67 13.74
C THR A 189 0.66 24.42 12.93
N THR A 190 1.15 25.56 13.47
CA THR A 190 2.20 26.37 12.87
C THR A 190 3.38 26.53 13.82
N SER A 191 4.55 26.73 13.23
CA SER A 191 5.76 27.15 13.95
C SER A 191 5.65 28.60 14.42
N ASP A 192 6.58 29.05 15.27
CA ASP A 192 6.69 30.44 15.73
C ASP A 192 6.90 31.45 14.57
N ARG A 193 7.35 30.97 13.42
CA ARG A 193 7.49 31.74 12.18
C ARG A 193 6.23 31.74 11.31
N GLY A 194 5.15 31.10 11.75
CA GLY A 194 3.90 31.00 11.01
C GLY A 194 3.90 29.95 9.88
N CYS A 195 4.94 29.11 9.77
CA CYS A 195 4.96 28.03 8.79
C CYS A 195 4.12 26.83 9.28
N PHE A 196 3.30 26.26 8.42
CA PHE A 196 2.55 25.04 8.73
C PHE A 196 3.50 23.86 8.96
N LEU A 197 3.12 22.95 9.87
CA LEU A 197 3.95 21.83 10.31
C LEU A 197 3.43 20.47 9.78
N ALA A 198 2.31 20.47 9.07
CA ALA A 198 1.73 19.30 8.44
C ALA A 198 0.83 19.70 7.26
N ASN A 199 0.53 18.72 6.40
CA ASN A 199 -0.42 18.88 5.30
C ASN A 199 -1.83 18.53 5.78
N PHE A 200 -2.70 19.52 5.86
CA PHE A 200 -4.11 19.38 6.26
C PHE A 200 -4.92 20.56 5.70
N LYS A 201 -6.21 20.59 5.91
CA LYS A 201 -7.06 21.71 5.48
C LYS A 201 -7.01 22.86 6.49
N PRO A 202 -6.06 23.82 6.36
CA PRO A 202 -5.74 24.74 7.46
C PRO A 202 -6.72 25.92 7.55
N VAL A 203 -7.19 26.45 6.43
CA VAL A 203 -8.01 27.67 6.38
C VAL A 203 -9.14 27.54 5.39
N ARG A 204 -10.34 27.98 5.80
CA ARG A 204 -11.48 28.04 4.90
C ARG A 204 -11.23 29.00 3.74
N GLY A 205 -11.37 28.51 2.51
CA GLY A 205 -11.17 29.27 1.27
C GLY A 205 -9.75 29.28 0.73
N ASN A 206 -8.74 28.91 1.52
CA ASN A 206 -7.38 28.65 1.04
C ASN A 206 -6.89 27.31 1.56
N TYR A 207 -7.17 26.26 0.81
CA TYR A 207 -6.90 24.87 1.19
C TYR A 207 -5.46 24.42 0.89
N ALA A 208 -4.69 25.23 0.18
CA ALA A 208 -3.31 24.95 -0.21
C ALA A 208 -2.29 25.84 0.51
N VAL A 209 -2.67 26.53 1.57
CA VAL A 209 -1.78 27.47 2.27
C VAL A 209 -0.64 26.77 3.01
N ASP A 210 -0.79 25.49 3.32
CA ASP A 210 0.24 24.63 3.89
C ASP A 210 1.22 24.04 2.85
N GLY A 211 0.99 24.32 1.56
CA GLY A 211 1.87 23.94 0.47
C GLY A 211 1.26 22.95 -0.54
N ALA A 212 0.12 22.33 -0.22
CA ALA A 212 -0.56 21.41 -1.14
C ALA A 212 -2.08 21.47 -1.03
N LEU A 213 -2.75 21.20 -2.13
CA LEU A 213 -4.22 21.07 -2.16
C LEU A 213 -4.67 19.65 -1.77
N TYR A 214 -3.83 18.67 -2.04
CA TYR A 214 -4.07 17.24 -1.82
C TYR A 214 -2.91 16.62 -1.03
N THR A 215 -2.44 15.45 -1.43
CA THR A 215 -1.29 14.78 -0.82
C THR A 215 0.04 15.47 -1.15
N MET A 216 1.02 15.24 -0.31
CA MET A 216 2.41 15.65 -0.50
C MET A 216 3.33 14.44 -0.42
N GLU A 217 4.58 14.63 -0.82
CA GLU A 217 5.63 13.61 -0.65
C GLU A 217 5.71 13.12 0.80
N ALA A 218 6.04 11.85 0.98
CA ALA A 218 6.08 11.21 2.29
C ALA A 218 7.06 11.84 3.29
N LYS A 219 7.95 12.72 2.84
CA LYS A 219 8.96 13.40 3.68
C LYS A 219 8.92 14.92 3.56
N SER A 220 7.73 15.49 3.34
CA SER A 220 7.59 16.93 3.10
C SER A 220 7.80 17.83 4.33
N PHE A 221 7.60 17.30 5.52
CA PHE A 221 7.76 18.01 6.80
C PHE A 221 8.85 17.37 7.65
N ASN A 222 9.11 17.96 8.82
CA ASN A 222 10.08 17.39 9.74
C ASN A 222 9.58 16.07 10.33
N ALA A 223 10.50 15.14 10.49
CA ALA A 223 10.22 13.93 11.24
C ALA A 223 10.00 14.23 12.73
N ASN A 224 9.22 13.40 13.41
CA ASN A 224 9.18 13.40 14.88
C ASN A 224 10.47 12.80 15.47
N ASP A 225 10.60 12.77 16.81
CA ASP A 225 11.82 12.30 17.50
C ASP A 225 12.10 10.79 17.28
N TYR A 226 11.13 10.03 16.78
CA TYR A 226 11.32 8.65 16.34
C TYR A 226 11.72 8.51 14.87
N GLY A 227 11.92 9.63 14.17
CA GLY A 227 12.29 9.65 12.75
C GLY A 227 11.13 9.35 11.79
N LEU A 228 9.87 9.49 12.25
CA LEU A 228 8.68 9.25 11.46
C LEU A 228 8.12 10.56 10.90
N TYR A 229 7.76 10.53 9.62
CA TYR A 229 7.25 11.67 8.88
C TYR A 229 5.73 11.64 8.77
N ASN A 230 5.13 12.79 8.60
CA ASN A 230 3.69 12.96 8.31
C ASN A 230 2.74 12.20 9.25
N MET A 231 3.14 12.05 10.53
CA MET A 231 2.30 11.44 11.56
C MET A 231 1.11 12.32 11.96
N ALA A 232 0.95 13.47 11.34
CA ALA A 232 -0.24 14.31 11.36
C ALA A 232 -0.50 14.81 9.94
N GLY A 233 -1.70 14.57 9.43
CA GLY A 233 -2.11 14.99 8.09
C GLY A 233 -1.64 14.10 6.96
N ASN A 234 -1.62 14.62 5.75
CA ASN A 234 -1.31 14.01 4.47
C ASN A 234 -2.36 12.95 4.03
N VAL A 235 -2.35 11.76 4.59
CA VAL A 235 -3.32 10.68 4.31
C VAL A 235 -3.75 9.98 5.59
N ALA A 236 -4.96 9.41 5.59
CA ALA A 236 -5.39 8.48 6.63
C ALA A 236 -4.68 7.13 6.45
N GLU A 237 -4.32 6.51 7.56
CA GLU A 237 -3.58 5.25 7.57
C GLU A 237 -4.39 4.13 8.23
N TRP A 238 -4.29 2.94 7.66
CA TRP A 238 -4.93 1.75 8.24
C TRP A 238 -4.22 1.27 9.49
N THR A 239 -5.00 0.94 10.51
CA THR A 239 -4.53 0.22 11.70
C THR A 239 -5.13 -1.18 11.77
N ASN A 240 -4.58 -2.03 12.64
CA ASN A 240 -5.11 -3.38 12.88
C ASN A 240 -6.21 -3.40 13.93
N THR A 241 -6.47 -2.28 14.60
CA THR A 241 -7.54 -2.15 15.60
C THR A 241 -8.85 -1.80 14.89
N ALA A 242 -9.89 -2.59 15.11
CA ALA A 242 -11.22 -2.27 14.62
C ALA A 242 -11.75 -1.00 15.32
N TYR A 243 -12.35 -0.11 14.54
CA TYR A 243 -12.95 1.10 15.09
C TYR A 243 -14.09 0.76 16.07
N ASN A 244 -13.99 1.26 17.28
CA ASN A 244 -15.02 1.12 18.31
C ASN A 244 -15.18 2.44 19.06
N LEU A 245 -16.37 3.03 18.96
CA LEU A 245 -16.70 4.27 19.68
C LEU A 245 -16.52 4.20 21.20
N SER A 246 -16.60 3.00 21.77
CA SER A 246 -16.48 2.77 23.22
C SER A 246 -15.05 2.52 23.70
N SER A 247 -14.05 2.53 22.82
CA SER A 247 -12.66 2.20 23.17
C SER A 247 -12.00 3.21 24.13
N TYR A 248 -12.58 4.39 24.26
CA TYR A 248 -12.03 5.51 25.04
C TYR A 248 -12.86 5.86 26.28
N TYR A 249 -13.80 4.98 26.69
CA TYR A 249 -14.63 5.18 27.88
C TYR A 249 -14.41 4.10 28.91
#